data_350e594ec14fbc2529a273b05bd13298
#
_entry.id   350e594ec14fbc2529a273b05bd13298
#
_cell.length_a   1.000
_cell.length_b   1.000
_cell.length_c   1.000
_cell.angle_alpha   90.00
_cell.angle_beta   90.00
_cell.angle_gamma   90.00
#
_symmetry.space_group_name_H-M   'P 1'
#
loop_
_entity.id
_entity.type
_entity.pdbx_description
1 polymer ?
#
loop_
_entity_poly.entity_id
_entity_poly.type
_entity_poly.pdbx_seq_one_letter_code
_entity_poly.pdbx_strand_id
1 'polypeptide(L)'
;CHTGCPLGNFIPAWLKQTATKNPELAFALSNETSPFPEILGRICPQDVLCEGACSLNTGHGAISIGAIETYISEDAFEKGMKPKFAEHKNDKRVAVIGSGPAGISAATFLLRKGFNVDMFEREDRAGGLLMYGIPGFKLDKTTVDRRVNWLLEAGMKLHTKCEIGKDKTISELEEEFDAIFLGIGSTKSNSIKIDGANASNVHLAIDFLTGLQKRNLGNKKINYIDVADKKVVVIGGGDTAMDCVRTSVRE
;
A
#
# COMPACT_ATOMS: atom_id res chain seq x y z
N CYS A 1 -9.82 -18.58 8.05
CA CYS A 1 -9.44 -17.18 7.74
C CYS A 1 -8.06 -16.83 8.29
N HIS A 2 -7.76 -17.06 9.59
CA HIS A 2 -6.42 -16.80 10.14
C HIS A 2 -5.31 -17.52 9.34
N THR A 3 -5.47 -18.78 9.05
CA THR A 3 -4.51 -19.59 8.27
C THR A 3 -4.40 -19.19 6.80
N GLY A 4 -5.44 -18.57 6.25
CA GLY A 4 -5.43 -18.02 4.88
C GLY A 4 -4.87 -16.61 4.77
N CYS A 5 -4.58 -15.95 5.91
CA CYS A 5 -3.96 -14.64 5.91
C CYS A 5 -2.42 -14.78 5.94
N PRO A 6 -1.67 -14.24 4.95
CA PRO A 6 -0.21 -14.32 4.94
C PRO A 6 0.46 -13.63 6.14
N LEU A 7 -0.22 -12.67 6.76
CA LEU A 7 0.25 -11.98 7.97
C LEU A 7 -0.09 -12.73 9.27
N GLY A 8 -0.85 -13.83 9.22
CA GLY A 8 -1.39 -14.47 10.41
C GLY A 8 -2.24 -13.52 11.25
N ASN A 9 -3.02 -12.65 10.60
CA ASN A 9 -3.82 -11.63 11.28
C ASN A 9 -4.84 -12.26 12.23
N PHE A 10 -5.05 -11.65 13.39
CA PHE A 10 -5.94 -12.13 14.46
C PHE A 10 -7.43 -11.98 14.11
N ILE A 11 -7.80 -12.39 12.88
CA ILE A 11 -9.13 -12.21 12.30
C ILE A 11 -10.26 -12.70 13.22
N PRO A 12 -10.26 -13.93 13.76
CA PRO A 12 -11.33 -14.38 14.67
C PRO A 12 -11.42 -13.53 15.93
N ALA A 13 -10.28 -13.03 16.44
CA ALA A 13 -10.26 -12.27 17.68
C ALA A 13 -10.90 -10.88 17.49
N TRP A 14 -10.49 -10.12 16.46
CA TRP A 14 -11.07 -8.81 16.23
C TRP A 14 -12.52 -8.89 15.67
N LEU A 15 -12.90 -9.94 14.93
CA LEU A 15 -14.31 -10.20 14.58
C LEU A 15 -15.17 -10.35 15.84
N LYS A 16 -14.71 -11.12 16.83
CA LYS A 16 -15.39 -11.28 18.10
C LYS A 16 -15.56 -9.94 18.82
N GLN A 17 -14.49 -9.12 18.88
CA GLN A 17 -14.58 -7.80 19.53
C GLN A 17 -15.54 -6.86 18.81
N THR A 18 -15.56 -6.89 17.48
CA THR A 18 -16.52 -6.12 16.68
C THR A 18 -17.97 -6.56 17.00
N ALA A 19 -18.23 -7.87 17.02
CA ALA A 19 -19.55 -8.40 17.34
C ALA A 19 -20.01 -8.08 18.77
N THR A 20 -19.09 -7.97 19.72
CA THR A 20 -19.37 -7.61 21.13
C THR A 20 -19.28 -6.10 21.40
N LYS A 21 -19.19 -5.27 20.35
CA LYS A 21 -19.15 -3.79 20.43
C LYS A 21 -17.98 -3.24 21.27
N ASN A 22 -16.81 -3.83 21.14
CA ASN A 22 -15.56 -3.38 21.74
C ASN A 22 -14.60 -2.86 20.65
N PRO A 23 -14.85 -1.64 20.13
CA PRO A 23 -14.12 -1.11 18.96
C PRO A 23 -12.64 -0.86 19.26
N GLU A 24 -12.28 -0.44 20.47
CA GLU A 24 -10.89 -0.16 20.85
C GLU A 24 -10.03 -1.43 20.74
N LEU A 25 -10.52 -2.55 21.27
CA LEU A 25 -9.80 -3.81 21.22
C LEU A 25 -9.85 -4.43 19.80
N ALA A 26 -10.95 -4.28 19.08
CA ALA A 26 -11.03 -4.69 17.67
C ALA A 26 -9.97 -3.97 16.84
N PHE A 27 -9.84 -2.66 16.98
CA PHE A 27 -8.83 -1.85 16.29
C PHE A 27 -7.40 -2.22 16.70
N ALA A 28 -7.14 -2.38 18.00
CA ALA A 28 -5.82 -2.79 18.49
C ALA A 28 -5.40 -4.14 17.90
N LEU A 29 -6.29 -5.15 17.93
CA LEU A 29 -6.01 -6.49 17.40
C LEU A 29 -5.85 -6.51 15.88
N SER A 30 -6.61 -5.70 15.13
CA SER A 30 -6.46 -5.62 13.67
C SER A 30 -5.11 -5.02 13.29
N ASN A 31 -4.59 -4.06 14.07
CA ASN A 31 -3.28 -3.46 13.87
C ASN A 31 -2.11 -4.28 14.40
N GLU A 32 -2.32 -5.30 15.25
CA GLU A 32 -1.22 -6.03 15.90
C GLU A 32 -0.28 -6.67 14.87
N THR A 33 -0.83 -7.38 13.91
CA THR A 33 -0.06 -8.07 12.85
C THR A 33 -0.16 -7.39 11.49
N SER A 34 -1.18 -6.54 11.28
CA SER A 34 -1.33 -5.78 10.03
C SER A 34 -0.67 -4.40 10.16
N PRO A 35 0.25 -4.02 9.25
CA PRO A 35 0.90 -2.71 9.30
C PRO A 35 -0.03 -1.56 8.88
N PHE A 36 -1.08 -1.83 8.10
CA PHE A 36 -2.04 -0.86 7.58
C PHE A 36 -3.38 -1.52 7.20
N PRO A 37 -4.18 -1.96 8.20
CA PRO A 37 -5.43 -2.70 7.95
C PRO A 37 -6.45 -1.91 7.12
N GLU A 38 -6.49 -0.60 7.23
CA GLU A 38 -7.36 0.27 6.43
C GLU A 38 -7.08 0.20 4.92
N ILE A 39 -5.85 -0.10 4.52
CA ILE A 39 -5.45 -0.29 3.13
C ILE A 39 -5.70 -1.73 2.72
N LEU A 40 -5.22 -2.70 3.50
CA LEU A 40 -5.30 -4.12 3.17
C LEU A 40 -6.75 -4.62 3.10
N GLY A 41 -7.63 -4.13 3.97
CA GLY A 41 -9.06 -4.43 3.91
C GLY A 41 -9.73 -4.04 2.59
N ARG A 42 -9.14 -3.08 1.84
CA ARG A 42 -9.64 -2.62 0.54
C ARG A 42 -9.02 -3.31 -0.68
N ILE A 43 -7.76 -3.75 -0.58
CA ILE A 43 -6.99 -4.17 -1.76
C ILE A 43 -6.47 -5.61 -1.74
N CYS A 44 -6.49 -6.29 -0.59
CA CYS A 44 -6.14 -7.71 -0.56
C CYS A 44 -7.10 -8.53 -1.44
N PRO A 45 -6.63 -9.58 -2.12
CA PRO A 45 -7.50 -10.53 -2.80
C PRO A 45 -8.11 -11.50 -1.78
N GLN A 46 -9.11 -11.02 -1.00
CA GLN A 46 -9.69 -11.75 0.13
C GLN A 46 -10.33 -13.07 -0.29
N ASP A 47 -10.89 -13.13 -1.50
CA ASP A 47 -11.53 -14.30 -2.11
C ASP A 47 -10.62 -15.52 -2.24
N VAL A 48 -9.32 -15.29 -2.44
CA VAL A 48 -8.29 -16.35 -2.48
C VAL A 48 -7.44 -16.44 -1.21
N LEU A 49 -7.64 -15.53 -0.27
CA LEU A 49 -6.92 -15.46 1.02
C LEU A 49 -7.87 -15.78 2.20
N CYS A 50 -8.13 -14.79 3.04
CA CYS A 50 -8.87 -14.97 4.29
C CYS A 50 -10.34 -15.35 4.10
N GLU A 51 -11.03 -14.76 3.14
CA GLU A 51 -12.43 -15.08 2.83
C GLU A 51 -12.53 -16.43 2.13
N GLY A 52 -11.62 -16.73 1.18
CA GLY A 52 -11.53 -18.05 0.55
C GLY A 52 -11.28 -19.18 1.55
N ALA A 53 -10.47 -18.92 2.59
CA ALA A 53 -10.19 -19.87 3.67
C ALA A 53 -11.19 -19.78 4.86
N CYS A 54 -12.30 -19.07 4.70
CA CYS A 54 -13.32 -18.97 5.74
C CYS A 54 -14.02 -20.32 5.96
N SER A 55 -14.07 -20.79 7.20
CA SER A 55 -14.74 -22.04 7.55
C SER A 55 -16.25 -22.02 7.27
N LEU A 56 -16.88 -20.85 7.18
CA LEU A 56 -18.29 -20.69 6.83
C LEU A 56 -18.53 -20.71 5.31
N ASN A 57 -17.48 -20.62 4.51
CA ASN A 57 -17.62 -20.57 3.05
C ASN A 57 -18.34 -21.82 2.47
N THR A 58 -18.22 -22.96 3.15
CA THR A 58 -18.92 -24.19 2.82
C THR A 58 -20.32 -24.16 3.42
N GLY A 59 -21.32 -23.67 2.71
CA GLY A 59 -22.75 -23.75 3.08
C GLY A 59 -23.41 -22.44 3.52
N HIS A 60 -22.66 -21.47 4.09
CA HIS A 60 -23.22 -20.19 4.56
C HIS A 60 -22.65 -18.95 3.82
N GLY A 61 -21.63 -19.15 3.00
CA GLY A 61 -20.83 -18.06 2.42
C GLY A 61 -19.78 -17.52 3.38
N ALA A 62 -18.71 -16.98 2.80
CA ALA A 62 -17.62 -16.38 3.57
C ALA A 62 -18.08 -15.10 4.30
N ILE A 63 -17.51 -14.85 5.47
CA ILE A 63 -17.65 -13.55 6.12
C ILE A 63 -16.88 -12.50 5.29
N SER A 64 -17.46 -11.33 5.08
CA SER A 64 -16.81 -10.20 4.38
C SER A 64 -15.71 -9.58 5.24
N ILE A 65 -14.60 -10.30 5.38
CA ILE A 65 -13.50 -10.00 6.31
C ILE A 65 -12.85 -8.66 5.96
N GLY A 66 -12.55 -8.43 4.68
CA GLY A 66 -11.95 -7.18 4.23
C GLY A 66 -12.83 -5.95 4.50
N ALA A 67 -14.15 -6.08 4.26
CA ALA A 67 -15.10 -4.99 4.55
C ALA A 67 -15.19 -4.69 6.05
N ILE A 68 -15.16 -5.71 6.91
CA ILE A 68 -15.19 -5.54 8.36
C ILE A 68 -13.86 -4.94 8.86
N GLU A 69 -12.71 -5.37 8.33
CA GLU A 69 -11.40 -4.79 8.67
C GLU A 69 -11.35 -3.28 8.30
N THR A 70 -11.89 -2.94 7.14
CA THR A 70 -12.07 -1.55 6.71
C THR A 70 -12.97 -0.78 7.67
N TYR A 71 -14.14 -1.34 8.02
CA TYR A 71 -15.07 -0.72 8.97
C TYR A 71 -14.43 -0.47 10.33
N ILE A 72 -13.72 -1.46 10.90
CA ILE A 72 -13.02 -1.30 12.20
C ILE A 72 -12.06 -0.12 12.13
N SER A 73 -11.31 -0.01 11.04
CA SER A 73 -10.33 1.05 10.85
C SER A 73 -10.99 2.43 10.72
N GLU A 74 -12.01 2.56 9.87
CA GLU A 74 -12.69 3.85 9.66
C GLU A 74 -13.44 4.30 10.91
N ASP A 75 -14.18 3.42 11.59
CA ASP A 75 -14.88 3.71 12.86
C ASP A 75 -13.89 4.20 13.94
N ALA A 76 -12.72 3.54 14.02
CA ALA A 76 -11.67 3.97 14.94
C ALA A 76 -11.14 5.37 14.61
N PHE A 77 -10.96 5.68 13.32
CA PHE A 77 -10.46 6.98 12.89
C PHE A 77 -11.46 8.12 13.10
N GLU A 78 -12.73 7.87 12.84
CA GLU A 78 -13.81 8.82 13.15
C GLU A 78 -13.86 9.15 14.64
N LYS A 79 -13.50 8.19 15.50
CA LYS A 79 -13.38 8.36 16.95
C LYS A 79 -12.03 8.93 17.41
N GLY A 80 -11.16 9.31 16.50
CA GLY A 80 -9.84 9.87 16.82
C GLY A 80 -8.81 8.87 17.32
N MET A 81 -9.07 7.56 17.20
CA MET A 81 -8.10 6.53 17.58
C MET A 81 -6.95 6.46 16.56
N LYS A 82 -5.75 6.20 17.06
CA LYS A 82 -4.54 6.05 16.25
C LYS A 82 -3.82 4.75 16.59
N PRO A 83 -3.08 4.16 15.63
CA PRO A 83 -2.19 3.05 15.93
C PRO A 83 -1.17 3.43 17.00
N LYS A 84 -0.88 2.51 17.91
CA LYS A 84 0.11 2.76 18.97
C LYS A 84 1.52 2.56 18.44
N PHE A 85 2.40 3.50 18.79
CA PHE A 85 3.83 3.43 18.56
C PHE A 85 4.57 3.50 19.90
N ALA A 86 5.88 3.20 19.89
CA ALA A 86 6.67 3.25 21.11
C ALA A 86 6.79 4.69 21.65
N GLU A 87 6.56 4.88 22.94
CA GLU A 87 6.72 6.15 23.64
C GLU A 87 8.21 6.52 23.81
N HIS A 88 9.05 5.51 24.03
CA HIS A 88 10.49 5.68 24.19
C HIS A 88 11.22 5.16 22.95
N LYS A 89 12.13 5.96 22.44
CA LYS A 89 12.99 5.59 21.32
C LYS A 89 14.33 5.07 21.84
N ASN A 90 14.88 4.08 21.12
CA ASN A 90 16.28 3.69 21.29
C ASN A 90 17.18 4.59 20.41
N ASP A 91 18.51 4.44 20.58
CA ASP A 91 19.48 5.26 19.85
C ASP A 91 19.74 4.77 18.42
N LYS A 92 19.14 3.65 18.02
CA LYS A 92 19.38 3.05 16.70
C LYS A 92 18.59 3.73 15.60
N ARG A 93 19.26 3.98 14.47
CA ARG A 93 18.71 4.61 13.27
C ARG A 93 18.63 3.62 12.12
N VAL A 94 17.50 3.58 11.44
CA VAL A 94 17.27 2.68 10.30
C VAL A 94 16.86 3.51 9.08
N ALA A 95 17.60 3.34 7.97
CA ALA A 95 17.21 3.88 6.68
C ALA A 95 16.24 2.89 5.98
N VAL A 96 15.09 3.39 5.53
CA VAL A 96 14.13 2.63 4.72
C VAL A 96 14.12 3.21 3.32
N ILE A 97 14.58 2.44 2.33
CA ILE A 97 14.64 2.86 0.93
C ILE A 97 13.40 2.38 0.19
N GLY A 98 12.58 3.33 -0.26
CA GLY A 98 11.27 3.11 -0.88
C GLY A 98 10.13 3.18 0.13
N SER A 99 9.09 3.94 -0.22
CA SER A 99 7.89 4.19 0.58
C SER A 99 6.67 3.39 0.12
N GLY A 100 6.87 2.35 -0.67
CA GLY A 100 5.80 1.43 -1.04
C GLY A 100 5.32 0.56 0.13
N PRO A 101 4.44 -0.44 -0.11
CA PRO A 101 3.90 -1.31 0.94
C PRO A 101 4.97 -1.90 1.85
N ALA A 102 6.09 -2.36 1.29
CA ALA A 102 7.19 -2.95 2.05
C ALA A 102 7.85 -1.92 2.99
N GLY A 103 8.13 -0.71 2.48
CA GLY A 103 8.74 0.36 3.29
C GLY A 103 7.81 0.86 4.39
N ILE A 104 6.53 1.11 4.09
CA ILE A 104 5.52 1.49 5.09
C ILE A 104 5.38 0.42 6.17
N SER A 105 5.37 -0.86 5.78
CA SER A 105 5.32 -1.99 6.71
C SER A 105 6.54 -2.01 7.63
N ALA A 106 7.73 -1.95 7.06
CA ALA A 106 8.99 -1.92 7.82
C ALA A 106 9.01 -0.73 8.79
N ALA A 107 8.69 0.48 8.32
CA ALA A 107 8.63 1.67 9.16
C ALA A 107 7.63 1.53 10.30
N THR A 108 6.43 0.97 10.03
CA THR A 108 5.41 0.73 11.06
C THR A 108 5.95 -0.14 12.20
N PHE A 109 6.56 -1.28 11.88
CA PHE A 109 7.07 -2.20 12.91
C PHE A 109 8.34 -1.68 13.59
N LEU A 110 9.21 -0.98 12.88
CA LEU A 110 10.40 -0.35 13.46
C LEU A 110 10.02 0.74 14.47
N LEU A 111 9.08 1.63 14.11
CA LEU A 111 8.58 2.66 15.01
C LEU A 111 7.87 2.09 16.24
N ARG A 112 7.10 1.00 16.09
CA ARG A 112 6.50 0.29 17.24
C ARG A 112 7.54 -0.28 18.20
N LYS A 113 8.74 -0.59 17.71
CA LYS A 113 9.86 -1.06 18.53
C LYS A 113 10.80 0.05 18.99
N GLY A 114 10.47 1.30 18.71
CA GLY A 114 11.21 2.48 19.17
C GLY A 114 12.44 2.84 18.36
N PHE A 115 12.63 2.28 17.16
CA PHE A 115 13.71 2.69 16.27
C PHE A 115 13.47 4.08 15.68
N ASN A 116 14.55 4.82 15.42
CA ASN A 116 14.50 6.05 14.63
C ASN A 116 14.54 5.68 13.14
N VAL A 117 13.54 6.12 12.39
CA VAL A 117 13.35 5.73 10.98
C VAL A 117 13.45 6.95 10.09
N ASP A 118 14.35 6.89 9.10
CA ASP A 118 14.42 7.81 7.97
C ASP A 118 14.00 7.04 6.70
N MET A 119 12.94 7.48 6.03
CA MET A 119 12.42 6.87 4.80
C MET A 119 12.77 7.72 3.59
N PHE A 120 13.35 7.09 2.57
CA PHE A 120 13.78 7.74 1.33
C PHE A 120 12.89 7.29 0.17
N GLU A 121 12.30 8.25 -0.53
CA GLU A 121 11.39 8.03 -1.64
C GLU A 121 11.80 8.89 -2.85
N ARG A 122 11.96 8.26 -4.01
CA ARG A 122 12.35 8.96 -5.24
C ARG A 122 11.23 9.83 -5.82
N GLU A 123 9.99 9.47 -5.57
CA GLU A 123 8.83 10.24 -6.03
C GLU A 123 8.53 11.42 -5.12
N ASP A 124 7.61 12.28 -5.53
CA ASP A 124 7.19 13.47 -4.77
C ASP A 124 6.23 13.16 -3.62
N ARG A 125 5.68 11.93 -3.55
CA ARG A 125 4.79 11.46 -2.50
C ARG A 125 5.14 10.04 -2.10
N ALA A 126 4.94 9.74 -0.81
CA ALA A 126 5.08 8.39 -0.28
C ALA A 126 3.89 7.51 -0.70
N GLY A 127 4.10 6.20 -0.66
CA GLY A 127 3.08 5.19 -0.95
C GLY A 127 3.44 4.24 -2.09
N GLY A 128 4.42 4.57 -2.93
CA GLY A 128 4.81 3.75 -4.07
C GLY A 128 3.61 3.41 -4.96
N LEU A 129 3.38 2.12 -5.24
CA LEU A 129 2.24 1.70 -6.07
C LEU A 129 0.87 1.88 -5.38
N LEU A 130 0.79 2.00 -4.07
CA LEU A 130 -0.46 2.38 -3.39
C LEU A 130 -0.90 3.79 -3.80
N MET A 131 0.07 4.69 -3.99
CA MET A 131 -0.17 6.07 -4.43
C MET A 131 -0.35 6.16 -5.95
N TYR A 132 0.58 5.59 -6.71
CA TYR A 132 0.68 5.84 -8.15
C TYR A 132 0.28 4.67 -9.05
N GLY A 133 0.20 3.43 -8.54
CA GLY A 133 -0.15 2.25 -9.34
C GLY A 133 -1.64 1.89 -9.28
N ILE A 134 -2.20 1.85 -8.07
CA ILE A 134 -3.61 1.49 -7.85
C ILE A 134 -4.50 2.69 -8.18
N PRO A 135 -5.56 2.53 -8.99
CA PRO A 135 -6.49 3.62 -9.30
C PRO A 135 -7.22 4.17 -8.07
N GLY A 136 -7.50 5.49 -8.09
CA GLY A 136 -8.18 6.18 -6.99
C GLY A 136 -9.56 5.61 -6.65
N PHE A 137 -10.28 5.08 -7.63
CA PHE A 137 -11.58 4.43 -7.40
C PHE A 137 -11.50 3.09 -6.66
N LYS A 138 -10.33 2.47 -6.59
CA LYS A 138 -10.07 1.22 -5.84
C LYS A 138 -9.43 1.51 -4.47
N LEU A 139 -8.56 2.50 -4.40
CA LEU A 139 -7.91 2.94 -3.17
C LEU A 139 -7.80 4.46 -3.14
N ASP A 140 -8.59 5.10 -2.29
CA ASP A 140 -8.50 6.54 -2.05
C ASP A 140 -7.12 6.90 -1.50
N LYS A 141 -6.50 7.93 -2.09
CA LYS A 141 -5.14 8.34 -1.74
C LYS A 141 -5.04 9.00 -0.38
N THR A 142 -6.14 9.59 0.10
CA THR A 142 -6.22 10.12 1.46
C THR A 142 -6.04 9.04 2.53
N THR A 143 -6.45 7.79 2.25
CA THR A 143 -6.21 6.65 3.13
C THR A 143 -4.71 6.33 3.23
N VAL A 144 -3.97 6.42 2.11
CA VAL A 144 -2.52 6.23 2.08
C VAL A 144 -1.81 7.37 2.81
N ASP A 145 -2.19 8.62 2.51
CA ASP A 145 -1.62 9.81 3.15
C ASP A 145 -1.85 9.78 4.66
N ARG A 146 -3.04 9.37 5.11
CA ARG A 146 -3.37 9.22 6.54
C ARG A 146 -2.40 8.25 7.24
N ARG A 147 -2.11 7.08 6.65
CA ARG A 147 -1.14 6.13 7.20
C ARG A 147 0.25 6.74 7.27
N VAL A 148 0.71 7.37 6.21
CA VAL A 148 2.02 8.04 6.16
C VAL A 148 2.11 9.14 7.23
N ASN A 149 1.06 9.96 7.39
CA ASN A 149 1.02 11.02 8.39
C ASN A 149 1.16 10.47 9.82
N TRP A 150 0.58 9.32 10.15
CA TRP A 150 0.79 8.71 11.47
C TRP A 150 2.20 8.22 11.70
N LEU A 151 2.89 7.74 10.65
CA LEU A 151 4.31 7.41 10.77
C LEU A 151 5.15 8.67 10.99
N LEU A 152 4.81 9.78 10.36
CA LEU A 152 5.46 11.08 10.58
C LEU A 152 5.21 11.58 12.01
N GLU A 153 3.96 11.51 12.50
CA GLU A 153 3.61 11.85 13.88
C GLU A 153 4.33 10.97 14.91
N ALA A 154 4.59 9.69 14.57
CA ALA A 154 5.40 8.77 15.37
C ALA A 154 6.90 9.09 15.31
N GLY A 155 7.29 10.10 14.51
CA GLY A 155 8.65 10.61 14.40
C GLY A 155 9.48 9.97 13.30
N MET A 156 8.86 9.34 12.30
CA MET A 156 9.54 9.00 11.04
C MET A 156 9.93 10.29 10.31
N LYS A 157 11.12 10.31 9.72
CA LYS A 157 11.52 11.35 8.77
C LYS A 157 11.31 10.83 7.36
N LEU A 158 10.67 11.64 6.51
CA LEU A 158 10.40 11.29 5.12
C LEU A 158 11.18 12.23 4.19
N HIS A 159 12.00 11.66 3.33
CA HIS A 159 12.79 12.33 2.31
C HIS A 159 12.24 11.97 0.93
N THR A 160 11.34 12.80 0.40
CA THR A 160 10.80 12.64 -0.96
C THR A 160 11.73 13.26 -2.00
N LYS A 161 11.59 12.87 -3.27
CA LYS A 161 12.46 13.29 -4.39
C LYS A 161 13.94 12.97 -4.12
N CYS A 162 14.19 11.87 -3.43
CA CYS A 162 15.52 11.39 -3.09
C CYS A 162 15.69 9.96 -3.61
N GLU A 163 16.37 9.81 -4.73
CA GLU A 163 16.66 8.53 -5.37
C GLU A 163 18.00 8.00 -4.88
N ILE A 164 17.97 6.93 -4.10
CA ILE A 164 19.20 6.28 -3.61
C ILE A 164 19.91 5.61 -4.79
N GLY A 165 21.22 5.84 -4.85
CA GLY A 165 22.09 5.49 -5.98
C GLY A 165 22.30 6.63 -6.97
N LYS A 166 21.57 7.75 -6.82
CA LYS A 166 21.71 8.95 -7.64
C LYS A 166 21.90 10.20 -6.81
N ASP A 167 20.96 10.52 -5.93
CA ASP A 167 21.00 11.72 -5.09
C ASP A 167 21.73 11.46 -3.77
N LYS A 168 21.76 10.24 -3.30
CA LYS A 168 22.49 9.74 -2.14
C LYS A 168 22.94 8.31 -2.38
N THR A 169 24.15 7.97 -1.97
CA THR A 169 24.72 6.63 -2.17
C THR A 169 24.38 5.67 -1.03
N ILE A 170 24.52 4.37 -1.26
CA ILE A 170 24.40 3.36 -0.21
C ILE A 170 25.49 3.54 0.84
N SER A 171 26.73 3.85 0.43
CA SER A 171 27.84 4.03 1.36
C SER A 171 27.62 5.20 2.33
N GLU A 172 27.02 6.31 1.87
CA GLU A 172 26.63 7.41 2.76
C GLU A 172 25.56 6.97 3.78
N LEU A 173 24.64 6.07 3.37
CA LEU A 173 23.66 5.53 4.31
C LEU A 173 24.30 4.56 5.31
N GLU A 174 25.27 3.76 4.90
CA GLU A 174 26.02 2.85 5.79
C GLU A 174 26.81 3.59 6.87
N GLU A 175 27.28 4.81 6.57
CA GLU A 175 27.95 5.68 7.55
C GLU A 175 26.97 6.35 8.53
N GLU A 176 25.73 6.62 8.10
CA GLU A 176 24.73 7.40 8.88
C GLU A 176 23.76 6.54 9.68
N PHE A 177 23.55 5.28 9.29
CA PHE A 177 22.50 4.41 9.84
C PHE A 177 23.06 3.09 10.33
N ASP A 178 22.45 2.55 11.40
CA ASP A 178 22.81 1.23 11.95
C ASP A 178 22.32 0.07 11.07
N ALA A 179 21.27 0.30 10.27
CA ALA A 179 20.73 -0.68 9.33
C ALA A 179 20.02 -0.01 8.17
N ILE A 180 19.96 -0.71 7.04
CA ILE A 180 19.28 -0.28 5.81
C ILE A 180 18.26 -1.35 5.41
N PHE A 181 17.01 -0.94 5.18
CA PHE A 181 15.96 -1.78 4.64
C PHE A 181 15.69 -1.40 3.17
N LEU A 182 15.77 -2.39 2.27
CA LEU A 182 15.53 -2.21 0.84
C LEU A 182 14.07 -2.56 0.50
N GLY A 183 13.21 -1.55 0.41
CA GLY A 183 11.80 -1.65 0.03
C GLY A 183 11.50 -1.08 -1.35
N ILE A 184 12.44 -1.18 -2.30
CA ILE A 184 12.45 -0.50 -3.60
C ILE A 184 11.40 -0.99 -4.60
N GLY A 185 10.76 -2.12 -4.34
CA GLY A 185 9.75 -2.72 -5.22
C GLY A 185 10.31 -3.19 -6.56
N SER A 186 9.41 -3.54 -7.48
CA SER A 186 9.75 -3.89 -8.87
C SER A 186 8.97 -2.98 -9.82
N THR A 187 9.67 -2.02 -10.40
CA THR A 187 9.08 -1.04 -11.34
C THR A 187 9.37 -1.36 -12.79
N LYS A 188 10.18 -2.39 -13.06
CA LYS A 188 10.43 -2.89 -14.41
C LYS A 188 9.33 -3.87 -14.79
N SER A 189 8.49 -3.48 -15.76
CA SER A 189 7.44 -4.33 -16.30
C SER A 189 8.02 -5.48 -17.11
N ASN A 190 7.32 -6.62 -17.11
CA ASN A 190 7.57 -7.69 -18.06
C ASN A 190 7.07 -7.27 -19.45
N SER A 191 7.90 -7.40 -20.47
CA SER A 191 7.51 -7.19 -21.86
C SER A 191 6.98 -8.48 -22.48
N ILE A 192 5.98 -8.37 -23.34
CA ILE A 192 5.50 -9.48 -24.17
C ILE A 192 6.39 -9.58 -25.41
N LYS A 193 6.81 -10.80 -25.75
CA LYS A 193 7.58 -11.07 -26.96
C LYS A 193 6.64 -11.49 -28.08
N ILE A 194 6.01 -10.52 -28.73
CA ILE A 194 5.15 -10.71 -29.90
C ILE A 194 5.49 -9.67 -30.96
N ASP A 195 5.16 -9.94 -32.21
CA ASP A 195 5.34 -8.98 -33.30
C ASP A 195 4.48 -7.73 -33.04
N GLY A 196 5.08 -6.57 -33.24
CA GLY A 196 4.41 -5.30 -32.98
C GLY A 196 4.42 -4.83 -31.53
N ALA A 197 4.99 -5.54 -30.57
CA ALA A 197 5.05 -5.13 -29.16
C ALA A 197 5.77 -3.79 -28.93
N ASN A 198 6.62 -3.36 -29.87
CA ASN A 198 7.35 -2.09 -29.79
C ASN A 198 6.67 -0.96 -30.61
N ALA A 199 5.44 -1.14 -31.08
CA ALA A 199 4.72 -0.10 -31.79
C ALA A 199 4.42 1.10 -30.85
N SER A 200 4.40 2.31 -31.40
CA SER A 200 4.27 3.55 -30.61
C SER A 200 2.95 3.69 -29.83
N ASN A 201 1.95 2.90 -30.20
CA ASN A 201 0.64 2.82 -29.53
C ASN A 201 0.51 1.61 -28.59
N VAL A 202 1.59 0.91 -28.31
CA VAL A 202 1.66 -0.18 -27.33
C VAL A 202 2.33 0.34 -26.08
N HIS A 203 1.65 0.27 -24.95
CA HIS A 203 2.08 0.85 -23.69
C HIS A 203 2.09 -0.21 -22.59
N LEU A 204 2.98 -0.05 -21.62
CA LEU A 204 2.98 -0.87 -20.42
C LEU A 204 1.90 -0.39 -19.44
N ALA A 205 1.22 -1.34 -18.81
CA ALA A 205 0.15 -1.03 -17.86
C ALA A 205 0.60 -0.08 -16.73
N ILE A 206 1.83 -0.26 -16.23
CA ILE A 206 2.35 0.57 -15.16
C ILE A 206 2.53 2.03 -15.60
N ASP A 207 2.96 2.27 -16.83
CA ASP A 207 3.17 3.63 -17.35
C ASP A 207 1.82 4.33 -17.53
N PHE A 208 0.81 3.59 -18.06
CA PHE A 208 -0.55 4.09 -18.20
C PHE A 208 -1.17 4.47 -16.84
N LEU A 209 -1.18 3.54 -15.89
CA LEU A 209 -1.78 3.77 -14.57
C LEU A 209 -1.04 4.86 -13.78
N THR A 210 0.30 4.81 -13.76
CA THR A 210 1.11 5.80 -13.03
C THR A 210 0.97 7.20 -13.62
N GLY A 211 0.99 7.33 -14.94
CA GLY A 211 0.82 8.61 -15.62
C GLY A 211 -0.53 9.24 -15.27
N LEU A 212 -1.62 8.49 -15.37
CA LEU A 212 -2.96 8.97 -15.04
C LEU A 212 -3.11 9.30 -13.54
N GLN A 213 -2.60 8.46 -12.64
CA GLN A 213 -2.64 8.77 -11.21
C GLN A 213 -1.88 10.05 -10.88
N LYS A 214 -0.69 10.25 -11.44
CA LYS A 214 0.07 11.50 -11.30
C LYS A 214 -0.73 12.71 -11.80
N ARG A 215 -1.38 12.61 -12.97
CA ARG A 215 -2.25 13.66 -13.51
C ARG A 215 -3.40 13.98 -12.53
N ASN A 216 -4.10 12.95 -12.06
CA ASN A 216 -5.24 13.10 -11.16
C ASN A 216 -4.85 13.68 -9.80
N LEU A 217 -3.61 13.48 -9.37
CA LEU A 217 -3.03 14.08 -8.16
C LEU A 217 -2.46 15.49 -8.39
N GLY A 218 -2.66 16.07 -9.59
CA GLY A 218 -2.32 17.47 -9.89
C GLY A 218 -0.87 17.72 -10.28
N ASN A 219 -0.12 16.71 -10.66
CA ASN A 219 1.24 16.88 -11.16
C ASN A 219 1.19 17.50 -12.57
N LYS A 220 1.65 18.76 -12.73
CA LYS A 220 1.43 19.59 -13.93
C LYS A 220 2.31 19.29 -15.15
N LYS A 221 3.40 18.53 -15.01
CA LYS A 221 4.38 18.29 -16.09
C LYS A 221 4.62 16.79 -16.27
N ILE A 222 3.57 16.08 -16.70
CA ILE A 222 3.65 14.64 -16.89
C ILE A 222 3.18 14.26 -18.29
N ASN A 223 3.96 13.45 -18.98
CA ASN A 223 3.48 12.68 -20.09
C ASN A 223 2.59 11.56 -19.53
N TYR A 224 1.31 11.59 -19.84
CA TYR A 224 0.39 10.51 -19.58
C TYR A 224 -0.19 9.99 -20.91
N ILE A 225 -0.63 8.76 -20.90
CA ILE A 225 -1.24 8.13 -22.07
C ILE A 225 -2.71 8.53 -22.10
N ASP A 226 -3.07 9.41 -23.01
CA ASP A 226 -4.45 9.84 -23.21
C ASP A 226 -5.21 8.79 -24.04
N VAL A 227 -6.32 8.31 -23.49
CA VAL A 227 -7.18 7.29 -24.11
C VAL A 227 -8.59 7.79 -24.40
N ALA A 228 -8.88 9.08 -24.17
CA ALA A 228 -10.17 9.68 -24.48
C ALA A 228 -10.54 9.44 -25.96
N ASP A 229 -11.77 9.00 -26.19
CA ASP A 229 -12.31 8.69 -27.52
C ASP A 229 -11.53 7.63 -28.33
N LYS A 230 -10.71 6.81 -27.66
CA LYS A 230 -9.92 5.77 -28.33
C LYS A 230 -10.46 4.36 -28.09
N LYS A 231 -10.23 3.49 -29.06
CA LYS A 231 -10.43 2.04 -28.89
C LYS A 231 -9.20 1.47 -28.19
N VAL A 232 -9.38 1.01 -26.96
CA VAL A 232 -8.32 0.46 -26.13
C VAL A 232 -8.43 -1.05 -26.08
N VAL A 233 -7.32 -1.75 -26.31
CA VAL A 233 -7.19 -3.19 -26.13
C VAL A 233 -6.24 -3.42 -24.96
N VAL A 234 -6.66 -4.18 -23.98
CA VAL A 234 -5.84 -4.58 -22.82
C VAL A 234 -5.47 -6.06 -22.96
N ILE A 235 -4.18 -6.34 -22.94
CA ILE A 235 -3.67 -7.72 -23.01
C ILE A 235 -3.33 -8.19 -21.59
N GLY A 236 -4.12 -9.12 -21.07
CA GLY A 236 -4.01 -9.66 -19.72
C GLY A 236 -5.36 -9.85 -19.05
N GLY A 237 -5.41 -10.62 -17.97
CA GLY A 237 -6.66 -10.94 -17.24
C GLY A 237 -6.53 -10.80 -15.71
N GLY A 238 -5.37 -10.35 -15.20
CA GLY A 238 -5.18 -10.12 -13.77
C GLY A 238 -5.65 -8.74 -13.31
N ASP A 239 -5.53 -8.45 -12.03
CA ASP A 239 -5.96 -7.20 -11.39
C ASP A 239 -5.45 -5.95 -12.10
N THR A 240 -4.17 -5.92 -12.49
CA THR A 240 -3.59 -4.78 -13.21
C THR A 240 -4.27 -4.54 -14.56
N ALA A 241 -4.61 -5.62 -15.29
CA ALA A 241 -5.33 -5.49 -16.55
C ALA A 241 -6.76 -4.96 -16.32
N MET A 242 -7.44 -5.44 -15.29
CA MET A 242 -8.77 -4.94 -14.91
C MET A 242 -8.72 -3.48 -14.46
N ASP A 243 -7.68 -3.07 -13.76
CA ASP A 243 -7.45 -1.68 -13.38
C ASP A 243 -7.25 -0.80 -14.64
N CYS A 244 -6.52 -1.28 -15.66
CA CYS A 244 -6.39 -0.59 -16.94
C CYS A 244 -7.73 -0.47 -17.67
N VAL A 245 -8.51 -1.54 -17.79
CA VAL A 245 -9.84 -1.52 -18.42
C VAL A 245 -10.76 -0.50 -17.73
N ARG A 246 -10.88 -0.61 -16.40
CA ARG A 246 -11.74 0.27 -15.59
C ARG A 246 -11.29 1.73 -15.65
N THR A 247 -10.00 1.98 -15.73
CA THR A 247 -9.45 3.31 -15.89
C THR A 247 -9.77 3.86 -17.28
N SER A 248 -9.54 3.07 -18.34
CA SER A 248 -9.84 3.50 -19.72
C SER A 248 -11.31 3.84 -19.98
N VAL A 249 -12.24 3.18 -19.27
CA VAL A 249 -13.68 3.48 -19.37
C VAL A 249 -14.06 4.81 -18.69
N ARG A 250 -13.22 5.29 -17.76
CA ARG A 250 -13.48 6.52 -16.98
C ARG A 250 -12.80 7.76 -17.55
N GLU A 251 -11.87 7.57 -18.46
CA GLU A 251 -11.18 8.64 -19.18
C GLU A 251 -11.89 9.03 -20.47
#